data_f93fe3a007e615845969c01d8d409b4e
#
_entry.id   f93fe3a007e615845969c01d8d409b4e
#
_cell.length_a   1.000
_cell.length_b   1.000
_cell.length_c   1.000
_cell.angle_alpha   90.00
_cell.angle_beta   90.00
_cell.angle_gamma   90.00
#
_symmetry.space_group_name_H-M   'P 1'
#
loop_
_entity.id
_entity.type
_entity.pdbx_description
1 polymer ?
#
loop_
_entity_poly.entity_id
_entity_poly.type
_entity_poly.pdbx_seq_one_letter_code
_entity_poly.pdbx_strand_id
1 'polypeptide(L)'
;TPLVLSQVTNTTLNTIEVIATGGVTSTVKGYTYYFNGVDSGDNRVYKIKHNDPERIDNGRRIKIIEVKVEDAQGCVRTMTIEKEYLDIEVPNFFTPDGDGINDVWKPKNLDNNVNARFYIFDRYGRRVALLRSGEGWDGTYDGRSLPAGDYWYIIEVNDELYDKREFYGNFTLYR
;
A
#
# COMPACT_ATOMS: atom_id res chain seq x y z
N THR A 1 17.06 28.58 -16.55
CA THR A 1 15.85 28.62 -15.71
C THR A 1 16.16 27.92 -14.39
N PRO A 2 15.73 28.42 -13.22
CA PRO A 2 16.00 27.78 -11.94
C PRO A 2 15.34 26.38 -11.88
N LEU A 3 15.98 25.44 -11.18
CA LEU A 3 15.40 24.12 -10.89
C LEU A 3 14.22 24.30 -9.91
N VAL A 4 13.06 23.76 -10.25
CA VAL A 4 11.82 23.84 -9.47
C VAL A 4 11.25 22.44 -9.28
N LEU A 5 10.73 22.15 -8.09
CA LEU A 5 10.04 20.89 -7.76
C LEU A 5 8.56 21.16 -7.53
N SER A 6 7.73 20.24 -7.98
CA SER A 6 6.29 20.20 -7.71
C SER A 6 5.83 18.78 -7.43
N GLN A 7 4.87 18.62 -6.52
CA GLN A 7 4.22 17.35 -6.25
C GLN A 7 3.02 17.18 -7.18
N VAL A 8 2.83 15.96 -7.72
CA VAL A 8 1.62 15.60 -8.45
C VAL A 8 0.52 15.21 -7.44
N THR A 9 -0.65 15.84 -7.57
CA THR A 9 -1.71 15.74 -6.55
C THR A 9 -2.58 14.48 -6.64
N ASN A 10 -2.68 13.83 -7.79
CA ASN A 10 -3.56 12.66 -8.00
C ASN A 10 -2.75 11.36 -8.02
N THR A 11 -2.08 11.06 -6.92
CA THR A 11 -1.32 9.81 -6.78
C THR A 11 -2.18 8.70 -6.18
N THR A 12 -1.87 7.47 -6.55
CA THR A 12 -2.50 6.26 -5.98
C THR A 12 -2.19 6.12 -4.49
N LEU A 13 -2.84 5.14 -3.85
CA LEU A 13 -2.64 4.81 -2.44
C LEU A 13 -1.14 4.66 -2.12
N ASN A 14 -0.71 5.32 -1.04
CA ASN A 14 0.66 5.27 -0.53
C ASN A 14 1.76 5.53 -1.59
N THR A 15 1.46 6.36 -2.59
CA THR A 15 2.40 6.73 -3.65
C THR A 15 2.48 8.24 -3.75
N ILE A 16 3.66 8.77 -4.03
CA ILE A 16 3.90 10.17 -4.38
C ILE A 16 4.61 10.25 -5.72
N GLU A 17 4.35 11.29 -6.47
CA GLU A 17 5.07 11.63 -7.70
C GLU A 17 5.55 13.07 -7.62
N VAL A 18 6.81 13.31 -8.03
CA VAL A 18 7.45 14.64 -8.03
C VAL A 18 7.92 14.96 -9.43
N ILE A 19 7.63 16.17 -9.88
CA ILE A 19 8.10 16.67 -11.16
C ILE A 19 9.14 17.76 -10.91
N ALA A 20 10.30 17.60 -11.54
CA ALA A 20 11.31 18.64 -11.65
C ALA A 20 11.18 19.37 -12.99
N THR A 21 11.35 20.69 -12.97
CA THR A 21 11.38 21.55 -14.16
C THR A 21 12.48 22.59 -14.05
N GLY A 22 12.94 23.12 -15.18
CA GLY A 22 14.07 24.06 -15.20
C GLY A 22 15.39 23.35 -14.94
N GLY A 23 16.38 24.07 -14.37
CA GLY A 23 17.75 23.55 -14.24
C GLY A 23 18.41 23.29 -15.59
N VAL A 24 19.39 22.39 -15.61
CA VAL A 24 20.10 21.96 -16.82
C VAL A 24 19.95 20.47 -16.99
N THR A 25 19.42 20.06 -18.13
CA THR A 25 19.36 18.67 -18.57
C THR A 25 20.28 18.47 -19.77
N SER A 26 20.85 17.29 -19.90
CA SER A 26 21.63 16.91 -21.08
C SER A 26 20.98 15.73 -21.79
N THR A 27 21.42 15.42 -23.01
CA THR A 27 20.95 14.23 -23.74
C THR A 27 21.36 12.93 -23.08
N VAL A 28 22.32 12.97 -22.14
CA VAL A 28 22.87 11.80 -21.45
C VAL A 28 22.38 11.72 -19.99
N LYS A 29 22.16 12.88 -19.34
CA LYS A 29 21.74 12.95 -17.94
C LYS A 29 20.58 13.93 -17.80
N GLY A 30 19.43 13.42 -17.34
CA GLY A 30 18.28 14.22 -16.95
C GLY A 30 18.38 14.66 -15.49
N TYR A 31 17.25 14.55 -14.77
CA TYR A 31 17.22 14.75 -13.31
C TYR A 31 17.50 13.41 -12.60
N THR A 32 18.19 13.50 -11.46
CA THR A 32 18.33 12.38 -10.52
C THR A 32 17.49 12.66 -9.29
N TYR A 33 16.60 11.74 -8.93
CA TYR A 33 15.70 11.83 -7.79
C TYR A 33 16.23 11.01 -6.62
N TYR A 34 16.08 11.54 -5.42
CA TYR A 34 16.39 10.86 -4.17
C TYR A 34 15.19 10.96 -3.25
N PHE A 35 14.80 9.86 -2.64
CA PHE A 35 13.76 9.82 -1.63
C PHE A 35 14.33 9.27 -0.32
N ASN A 36 14.19 10.04 0.76
CA ASN A 36 14.78 9.73 2.07
C ASN A 36 16.28 9.40 1.97
N GLY A 37 17.02 10.12 1.12
CA GLY A 37 18.45 9.94 0.89
C GLY A 37 18.82 8.78 -0.05
N VAL A 38 17.88 7.97 -0.51
CA VAL A 38 18.11 6.85 -1.42
C VAL A 38 18.03 7.31 -2.88
N ASP A 39 19.03 6.99 -3.67
CA ASP A 39 19.08 7.28 -5.12
C ASP A 39 18.03 6.45 -5.86
N SER A 40 17.18 7.11 -6.60
CA SER A 40 16.13 6.52 -7.46
C SER A 40 16.39 6.74 -8.95
N GLY A 41 17.55 7.27 -9.33
CA GLY A 41 17.88 7.59 -10.71
C GLY A 41 16.90 8.62 -11.29
N ASP A 42 16.34 8.33 -12.46
CA ASP A 42 15.33 9.14 -13.13
C ASP A 42 13.89 8.84 -12.70
N ASN A 43 13.72 7.88 -11.77
CA ASN A 43 12.40 7.52 -11.25
C ASN A 43 11.85 8.62 -10.31
N ARG A 44 10.83 9.30 -10.76
CA ARG A 44 10.13 10.38 -10.05
C ARG A 44 8.99 9.92 -9.16
N VAL A 45 8.69 8.62 -9.16
CA VAL A 45 7.61 8.01 -8.37
C VAL A 45 8.19 7.26 -7.19
N TYR A 46 7.69 7.55 -5.99
CA TYR A 46 8.08 6.87 -4.77
C TYR A 46 6.86 6.20 -4.14
N LYS A 47 6.99 4.92 -3.85
CA LYS A 47 6.03 4.17 -3.04
C LYS A 47 6.43 4.29 -1.57
N ILE A 48 5.52 4.86 -0.78
CA ILE A 48 5.72 5.10 0.65
C ILE A 48 5.77 3.76 1.38
N LYS A 49 6.82 3.53 2.15
CA LYS A 49 7.03 2.30 2.91
C LYS A 49 6.42 2.42 4.30
N HIS A 50 6.09 1.25 4.88
CA HIS A 50 5.58 1.20 6.26
C HIS A 50 6.58 1.80 7.27
N ASN A 51 7.88 1.58 7.09
CA ASN A 51 8.95 2.05 7.96
C ASN A 51 9.52 3.44 7.60
N ASP A 52 8.97 4.14 6.61
CA ASP A 52 9.35 5.53 6.35
C ASP A 52 9.09 6.41 7.59
N PRO A 53 9.87 7.48 7.80
CA PRO A 53 9.68 8.41 8.90
C PRO A 53 8.24 8.92 8.98
N GLU A 54 7.69 9.00 10.19
CA GLU A 54 6.31 9.38 10.39
C GLU A 54 6.09 10.22 11.65
N ARG A 55 4.96 10.90 11.71
CA ARG A 55 4.37 11.45 12.92
C ARG A 55 2.90 11.04 13.01
N ILE A 56 2.39 11.00 14.22
CA ILE A 56 0.96 10.79 14.48
C ILE A 56 0.29 12.15 14.64
N ASP A 57 -0.76 12.38 13.85
CA ASP A 57 -1.56 13.59 13.88
C ASP A 57 -3.04 13.22 13.99
N ASN A 58 -3.66 13.51 15.14
CA ASN A 58 -5.06 13.17 15.43
C ASN A 58 -5.39 11.69 15.14
N GLY A 59 -4.49 10.76 15.47
CA GLY A 59 -4.64 9.33 15.23
C GLY A 59 -4.33 8.87 13.80
N ARG A 60 -4.00 9.80 12.90
CA ARG A 60 -3.58 9.48 11.53
C ARG A 60 -2.06 9.33 11.46
N ARG A 61 -1.60 8.38 10.68
CA ARG A 61 -0.17 8.18 10.39
C ARG A 61 0.22 9.06 9.20
N ILE A 62 1.03 10.07 9.45
CA ILE A 62 1.53 10.99 8.41
C ILE A 62 2.99 10.63 8.12
N LYS A 63 3.26 10.11 6.95
CA LYS A 63 4.61 9.83 6.48
C LYS A 63 5.27 11.11 5.99
N ILE A 64 6.54 11.25 6.34
CA ILE A 64 7.37 12.42 6.02
C ILE A 64 8.44 11.94 5.05
N ILE A 65 8.35 12.40 3.80
CA ILE A 65 9.26 12.00 2.72
C ILE A 65 10.12 13.20 2.32
N GLU A 66 11.42 13.06 2.55
CA GLU A 66 12.40 14.04 2.06
C GLU A 66 12.73 13.73 0.59
N VAL A 67 12.50 14.69 -0.27
CA VAL A 67 12.82 14.59 -1.70
C VAL A 67 13.96 15.53 -2.03
N LYS A 68 15.00 14.99 -2.65
CA LYS A 68 16.09 15.76 -3.25
C LYS A 68 16.12 15.46 -4.75
N VAL A 69 16.28 16.48 -5.56
CA VAL A 69 16.52 16.35 -7.01
C VAL A 69 17.76 17.11 -7.40
N GLU A 70 18.55 16.50 -8.27
CA GLU A 70 19.80 17.02 -8.81
C GLU A 70 19.71 17.07 -10.34
N ASP A 71 20.09 18.21 -10.93
CA ASP A 71 20.17 18.35 -12.39
C ASP A 71 21.52 17.87 -12.96
N ALA A 72 21.68 17.97 -14.28
CA ALA A 72 22.89 17.46 -14.96
C ALA A 72 24.17 18.23 -14.57
N GLN A 73 24.09 19.41 -14.00
CA GLN A 73 25.23 20.20 -13.52
C GLN A 73 25.46 20.09 -12.01
N GLY A 74 24.67 19.29 -11.31
CA GLY A 74 24.77 19.11 -9.87
C GLY A 74 24.02 20.18 -9.06
N CYS A 75 23.15 20.99 -9.69
CA CYS A 75 22.28 21.89 -8.95
C CYS A 75 21.20 21.08 -8.22
N VAL A 76 21.04 21.36 -6.93
CA VAL A 76 20.16 20.58 -6.05
C VAL A 76 18.95 21.41 -5.63
N ARG A 77 17.78 20.76 -5.55
CA ARG A 77 16.59 21.23 -4.84
C ARG A 77 16.06 20.14 -3.94
N THR A 78 15.50 20.56 -2.83
CA THR A 78 14.87 19.69 -1.84
C THR A 78 13.45 20.15 -1.54
N MET A 79 12.60 19.22 -1.18
CA MET A 79 11.28 19.47 -0.61
C MET A 79 10.92 18.35 0.36
N THR A 80 10.03 18.66 1.30
CA THR A 80 9.44 17.66 2.19
C THR A 80 7.98 17.47 1.81
N ILE A 81 7.57 16.22 1.66
CA ILE A 81 6.19 15.83 1.37
C ILE A 81 5.64 15.11 2.59
N GLU A 82 4.50 15.57 3.07
CA GLU A 82 3.72 14.90 4.10
C GLU A 82 2.50 14.25 3.46
N LYS A 83 2.33 12.95 3.71
CA LYS A 83 1.18 12.20 3.19
C LYS A 83 0.63 11.24 4.23
N GLU A 84 -0.69 11.21 4.37
CA GLU A 84 -1.37 10.19 5.18
C GLU A 84 -1.07 8.80 4.62
N TYR A 85 -0.62 7.91 5.50
CA TYR A 85 -0.34 6.52 5.19
C TYR A 85 -1.51 5.66 5.67
N LEU A 86 -2.15 4.98 4.74
CA LEU A 86 -3.23 4.04 5.03
C LEU A 86 -2.64 2.64 5.18
N ASP A 87 -2.53 2.17 6.42
CA ASP A 87 -2.08 0.81 6.70
C ASP A 87 -3.13 -0.23 6.28
N ILE A 88 -2.72 -1.48 6.17
CA ILE A 88 -3.61 -2.59 5.83
C ILE A 88 -4.69 -2.70 6.93
N GLU A 89 -5.94 -2.62 6.52
CA GLU A 89 -7.12 -2.81 7.37
C GLU A 89 -7.76 -4.16 7.04
N VAL A 90 -7.86 -5.02 8.04
CA VAL A 90 -8.50 -6.33 7.91
C VAL A 90 -9.91 -6.26 8.49
N PRO A 91 -10.97 -6.53 7.69
CA PRO A 91 -12.35 -6.53 8.18
C PRO A 91 -12.54 -7.58 9.27
N ASN A 92 -13.25 -7.22 10.35
CA ASN A 92 -13.58 -8.13 11.46
C ASN A 92 -14.89 -8.87 11.28
N PHE A 93 -15.66 -8.56 10.23
CA PHE A 93 -16.85 -9.28 9.81
C PHE A 93 -17.18 -9.04 8.34
N PHE A 94 -18.07 -9.86 7.80
CA PHE A 94 -18.73 -9.63 6.50
C PHE A 94 -20.08 -10.37 6.45
N THR A 95 -20.95 -9.95 5.51
CA THR A 95 -22.34 -10.35 5.39
C THR A 95 -22.69 -10.66 3.94
N PRO A 96 -22.39 -11.86 3.42
CA PRO A 96 -22.64 -12.21 2.01
C PRO A 96 -24.13 -12.52 1.78
N ASP A 97 -24.97 -11.51 1.82
CA ASP A 97 -26.42 -11.57 1.58
C ASP A 97 -26.85 -11.01 0.22
N GLY A 98 -25.89 -10.44 -0.54
CA GLY A 98 -26.08 -9.96 -1.90
C GLY A 98 -26.65 -8.53 -1.99
N ASP A 99 -26.59 -7.76 -0.91
CA ASP A 99 -27.06 -6.36 -0.89
C ASP A 99 -26.01 -5.37 -1.43
N GLY A 100 -24.78 -5.83 -1.73
CA GLY A 100 -23.65 -5.06 -2.21
C GLY A 100 -22.80 -4.42 -1.10
N ILE A 101 -23.11 -4.67 0.18
CA ILE A 101 -22.41 -4.11 1.34
C ILE A 101 -21.77 -5.25 2.14
N ASN A 102 -20.46 -5.24 2.26
CA ASN A 102 -19.70 -6.28 2.98
C ASN A 102 -19.98 -7.72 2.54
N ASP A 103 -20.39 -7.93 1.29
CA ASP A 103 -20.64 -9.25 0.72
C ASP A 103 -19.38 -10.12 0.61
N VAL A 104 -18.22 -9.48 0.69
CA VAL A 104 -16.92 -10.14 0.48
C VAL A 104 -15.96 -9.72 1.58
N TRP A 105 -15.33 -10.69 2.23
CA TRP A 105 -14.20 -10.41 3.11
C TRP A 105 -12.95 -10.13 2.29
N LYS A 106 -12.44 -8.91 2.40
CA LYS A 106 -11.26 -8.46 1.65
C LYS A 106 -10.49 -7.43 2.46
N PRO A 107 -9.20 -7.66 2.73
CA PRO A 107 -8.34 -6.62 3.32
C PRO A 107 -8.32 -5.36 2.46
N LYS A 108 -8.37 -4.20 3.11
CA LYS A 108 -8.36 -2.87 2.49
C LYS A 108 -6.95 -2.26 2.54
N ASN A 109 -6.76 -1.20 1.77
CA ASN A 109 -5.51 -0.43 1.73
C ASN A 109 -4.29 -1.26 1.29
N LEU A 110 -4.51 -2.34 0.57
CA LEU A 110 -3.48 -3.17 -0.04
C LEU A 110 -3.57 -3.04 -1.57
N ASP A 111 -2.47 -2.65 -2.20
CA ASP A 111 -2.40 -2.56 -3.67
C ASP A 111 -2.61 -3.96 -4.27
N ASN A 112 -3.41 -4.06 -5.32
CA ASN A 112 -3.70 -5.33 -6.00
C ASN A 112 -2.46 -6.01 -6.60
N ASN A 113 -1.38 -5.25 -6.83
CA ASN A 113 -0.12 -5.75 -7.38
C ASN A 113 0.87 -6.22 -6.30
N VAL A 114 0.53 -6.09 -5.03
CA VAL A 114 1.39 -6.52 -3.92
C VAL A 114 1.44 -8.05 -3.88
N ASN A 115 2.62 -8.61 -3.67
CA ASN A 115 2.77 -10.05 -3.46
C ASN A 115 2.28 -10.43 -2.06
N ALA A 116 0.97 -10.65 -1.93
CA ALA A 116 0.33 -11.09 -0.70
C ALA A 116 -0.51 -12.35 -0.91
N ARG A 117 -0.60 -13.16 0.15
CA ARG A 117 -1.43 -14.36 0.22
C ARG A 117 -2.30 -14.31 1.46
N PHE A 118 -3.57 -14.66 1.31
CA PHE A 118 -4.54 -14.70 2.39
C PHE A 118 -5.04 -16.13 2.54
N TYR A 119 -4.78 -16.70 3.70
CA TYR A 119 -5.26 -18.03 4.06
C TYR A 119 -6.42 -17.88 5.03
N ILE A 120 -7.54 -18.55 4.77
CA ILE A 120 -8.71 -18.55 5.64
C ILE A 120 -8.96 -19.96 6.14
N PHE A 121 -9.23 -20.09 7.44
CA PHE A 121 -9.42 -21.33 8.14
C PHE A 121 -10.74 -21.34 8.88
N ASP A 122 -11.38 -22.53 8.93
CA ASP A 122 -12.53 -22.76 9.79
C ASP A 122 -12.10 -23.08 11.24
N ARG A 123 -13.09 -23.24 12.13
CA ARG A 123 -12.87 -23.55 13.55
C ARG A 123 -12.09 -24.86 13.81
N TYR A 124 -11.97 -25.70 12.82
CA TYR A 124 -11.25 -26.97 12.91
C TYR A 124 -9.82 -26.88 12.35
N GLY A 125 -9.38 -25.69 11.95
CA GLY A 125 -8.07 -25.44 11.35
C GLY A 125 -7.97 -25.90 9.89
N ARG A 126 -9.09 -26.25 9.25
CA ARG A 126 -9.11 -26.60 7.83
C ARG A 126 -9.05 -25.31 7.00
N ARG A 127 -8.12 -25.23 6.05
CA ARG A 127 -8.07 -24.11 5.12
C ARG A 127 -9.26 -24.16 4.15
N VAL A 128 -10.08 -23.14 4.18
CA VAL A 128 -11.29 -22.99 3.35
C VAL A 128 -11.10 -22.03 2.19
N ALA A 129 -10.09 -21.15 2.24
CA ALA A 129 -9.73 -20.31 1.11
C ALA A 129 -8.23 -20.01 1.06
N LEU A 130 -7.73 -19.75 -0.14
CA LEU A 130 -6.42 -19.19 -0.43
C LEU A 130 -6.62 -18.11 -1.51
N LEU A 131 -6.36 -16.86 -1.15
CA LEU A 131 -6.57 -15.69 -1.99
C LEU A 131 -5.27 -14.95 -2.20
N ARG A 132 -5.23 -14.14 -3.25
CA ARG A 132 -4.15 -13.19 -3.55
C ARG A 132 -4.60 -11.76 -3.30
N SER A 133 -3.65 -10.85 -3.35
CA SER A 133 -3.95 -9.42 -3.31
C SER A 133 -4.98 -9.06 -4.38
N GLY A 134 -5.96 -8.25 -4.00
CA GLY A 134 -7.07 -7.87 -4.87
C GLY A 134 -8.27 -8.82 -4.86
N GLU A 135 -8.11 -10.06 -4.45
CA GLU A 135 -9.19 -11.03 -4.32
C GLU A 135 -9.92 -10.90 -2.97
N GLY A 136 -11.15 -11.38 -2.92
CA GLY A 136 -11.94 -11.43 -1.70
C GLY A 136 -12.65 -12.77 -1.57
N TRP A 137 -13.06 -13.11 -0.34
CA TRP A 137 -13.77 -14.36 -0.04
C TRP A 137 -15.25 -14.11 0.22
N ASP A 138 -16.10 -14.84 -0.46
CA ASP A 138 -17.57 -14.76 -0.40
C ASP A 138 -18.22 -15.68 0.64
N GLY A 139 -17.42 -16.39 1.45
CA GLY A 139 -17.93 -17.34 2.45
C GLY A 139 -18.29 -18.71 1.88
N THR A 140 -17.76 -19.07 0.70
CA THR A 140 -17.98 -20.40 0.11
C THR A 140 -16.73 -21.28 0.19
N TYR A 141 -16.95 -22.59 0.18
CA TYR A 141 -15.91 -23.62 0.04
C TYR A 141 -16.45 -24.75 -0.83
N ASP A 142 -15.72 -25.14 -1.89
CA ASP A 142 -16.14 -26.13 -2.88
C ASP A 142 -17.55 -25.85 -3.45
N GLY A 143 -17.86 -24.57 -3.72
CA GLY A 143 -19.14 -24.13 -4.27
C GLY A 143 -20.32 -24.20 -3.29
N ARG A 144 -20.07 -24.41 -2.01
CA ARG A 144 -21.10 -24.46 -0.96
C ARG A 144 -20.89 -23.33 0.04
N SER A 145 -21.97 -22.69 0.43
CA SER A 145 -21.97 -21.69 1.50
C SER A 145 -21.55 -22.31 2.82
N LEU A 146 -20.58 -21.72 3.48
CA LEU A 146 -20.17 -22.10 4.82
C LEU A 146 -21.09 -21.47 5.89
N PRO A 147 -21.24 -22.09 7.07
CA PRO A 147 -22.13 -21.59 8.12
C PRO A 147 -21.63 -20.26 8.69
N ALA A 148 -22.57 -19.47 9.25
CA ALA A 148 -22.25 -18.31 10.05
C ALA A 148 -21.38 -18.71 11.26
N GLY A 149 -20.45 -17.84 11.65
CA GLY A 149 -19.53 -18.06 12.76
C GLY A 149 -18.15 -17.47 12.49
N ASP A 150 -17.22 -17.77 13.39
CA ASP A 150 -15.86 -17.23 13.33
C ASP A 150 -14.95 -18.07 12.43
N TYR A 151 -14.14 -17.35 11.69
CA TYR A 151 -13.10 -17.84 10.81
C TYR A 151 -11.78 -17.15 11.15
N TRP A 152 -10.66 -17.82 10.91
CA TRP A 152 -9.31 -17.31 11.18
C TRP A 152 -8.59 -17.02 9.89
N TYR A 153 -7.70 -16.04 9.94
CA TYR A 153 -6.89 -15.70 8.79
C TYR A 153 -5.41 -15.63 9.13
N ILE A 154 -4.60 -15.92 8.13
CA ILE A 154 -3.19 -15.56 8.03
C ILE A 154 -3.00 -14.77 6.75
N ILE A 155 -2.40 -13.59 6.83
CA ILE A 155 -2.04 -12.75 5.68
C ILE A 155 -0.53 -12.64 5.66
N GLU A 156 0.08 -13.21 4.63
CA GLU A 156 1.52 -13.07 4.36
C GLU A 156 1.72 -11.99 3.29
N VAL A 157 2.39 -10.90 3.63
CA VAL A 157 2.77 -9.86 2.68
C VAL A 157 4.26 -10.00 2.40
N ASN A 158 4.60 -10.53 1.22
CA ASN A 158 5.97 -10.75 0.76
C ASN A 158 6.42 -9.63 -0.20
N ASP A 159 6.28 -8.40 0.23
CA ASP A 159 6.64 -7.22 -0.55
C ASP A 159 7.50 -6.29 0.30
N GLU A 160 8.62 -5.84 -0.26
CA GLU A 160 9.56 -4.94 0.44
C GLU A 160 8.92 -3.61 0.84
N LEU A 161 7.87 -3.15 0.13
CA LEU A 161 7.13 -1.94 0.46
C LEU A 161 6.34 -2.05 1.77
N TYR A 162 6.01 -3.28 2.17
CA TYR A 162 5.25 -3.59 3.38
C TYR A 162 6.11 -4.32 4.43
N ASP A 163 7.44 -4.34 4.29
CA ASP A 163 8.42 -4.95 5.21
C ASP A 163 8.19 -6.46 5.45
N LYS A 164 7.66 -7.18 4.46
CA LYS A 164 7.38 -8.62 4.57
C LYS A 164 6.59 -8.94 5.84
N ARG A 165 5.49 -8.26 6.04
CA ARG A 165 4.66 -8.36 7.24
C ARG A 165 3.73 -9.56 7.20
N GLU A 166 3.43 -10.08 8.37
CA GLU A 166 2.44 -11.13 8.58
C GLU A 166 1.34 -10.63 9.54
N PHE A 167 0.09 -10.93 9.20
CA PHE A 167 -1.07 -10.60 10.01
C PHE A 167 -1.84 -11.88 10.29
N TYR A 168 -2.36 -12.02 11.48
CA TYR A 168 -3.23 -13.13 11.88
C TYR A 168 -4.30 -12.64 12.84
N GLY A 169 -5.44 -13.28 12.77
CA GLY A 169 -6.60 -12.94 13.60
C GLY A 169 -7.82 -13.74 13.20
N ASN A 170 -8.97 -13.25 13.60
CA ASN A 170 -10.26 -13.83 13.28
C ASN A 170 -11.24 -12.76 12.79
N PHE A 171 -12.29 -13.20 12.12
CA PHE A 171 -13.42 -12.41 11.69
C PHE A 171 -14.69 -13.26 11.71
N THR A 172 -15.84 -12.62 11.70
CA THR A 172 -17.14 -13.30 11.77
C THR A 172 -17.86 -13.23 10.42
N LEU A 173 -18.29 -14.38 9.92
CA LEU A 173 -19.26 -14.48 8.82
C LEU A 173 -20.66 -14.46 9.39
N TYR A 174 -21.46 -13.47 9.01
CA TYR A 174 -22.90 -13.39 9.29
C TYR A 174 -23.71 -13.82 8.06
N ARG A 175 -24.85 -14.49 8.32
CA ARG A 175 -25.83 -14.87 7.29
C ARG A 175 -27.23 -14.73 7.85
#